data_778f8bf3f2aad2b17bef1444c0f33397
#
_entry.id   778f8bf3f2aad2b17bef1444c0f33397
#
_cell.length_a   1.000
_cell.length_b   1.000
_cell.length_c   1.000
_cell.angle_alpha   90.00
_cell.angle_beta   90.00
_cell.angle_gamma   90.00
#
_symmetry.space_group_name_H-M   'P 1'
#
loop_
_entity.id
_entity.type
_entity.pdbx_description
1 polymer ?
#
loop_
_entity_poly.entity_id
_entity_poly.type
_entity_poly.pdbx_seq_one_letter_code
_entity_poly.pdbx_strand_id
1 'polypeptide(L)'
;MPPSNGPLGVGMDDPLVTLKTDVVIEPLVERWHAWAHLVSPVTSSLNAKYRHLAVLESFVTAPSAHVSACQNPKLRGGPFVDLPVSEVGAVKALIESTKARQAKQIEFGDALRESFRMIMKQADGFSIEPLYEQLPEPVKGYVELTYTIGGYPDLRVNEPLLYLSPAYNRSVQSAAIYRAQGDDRPFAFSTPKMPGPNIFELEEPFDSQVYDYLARLRHYPQRRSEVLAALKVGSDRTDLVSDFLTEAPPATLKPSEKTGKTRWRYFGHACVLVEAPDGTNMLMDPVVAYEGKSGVERFVLSDLPERIDYVVLTHNHADHVLIETLLALRFRVDTIVVPAGGGSVADPSLKLMLQSIGFKNVIELDSLGTIESGELTIKALPFLGEHGDLDVRSKAAWFVRSGETTMLFAADSNNLDPVLYDLLRKAVGRVDILFIGMECAGAPFSWTYGPLLPVAVDRKKDQTRRLNGSDCEKGLKVVKSLGSTEVYVYAMGAEPWLQFITSIDPSEDTAPATNARQLVEACQTMGIKALRLFGKADVTI
;
A
#
# COMPACT_ATOMS: atom_id res chain seq x y z
N MET A 1 11.89 -71.85 -12.86
CA MET A 1 12.67 -70.62 -12.60
C MET A 1 11.73 -69.46 -12.78
N PRO A 2 11.44 -68.63 -11.74
CA PRO A 2 10.68 -67.41 -11.90
C PRO A 2 11.60 -66.30 -12.44
N PRO A 3 11.06 -65.29 -13.17
CA PRO A 3 11.87 -64.21 -13.72
C PRO A 3 12.27 -63.25 -12.59
N SER A 4 13.54 -62.84 -12.63
CA SER A 4 14.15 -61.84 -11.76
C SER A 4 13.52 -60.48 -11.98
N ASN A 5 12.91 -59.93 -10.97
CA ASN A 5 12.55 -58.51 -10.92
C ASN A 5 13.86 -57.69 -10.85
N GLY A 6 14.18 -57.01 -11.94
CA GLY A 6 15.18 -55.97 -11.96
C GLY A 6 14.74 -54.79 -11.09
N PRO A 7 15.67 -53.97 -10.55
CA PRO A 7 15.32 -52.84 -9.67
C PRO A 7 14.54 -51.81 -10.50
N LEU A 8 13.36 -51.45 -9.96
CA LEU A 8 12.56 -50.32 -10.40
C LEU A 8 13.44 -49.06 -10.37
N GLY A 9 13.30 -48.28 -11.41
CA GLY A 9 14.12 -47.13 -11.74
C GLY A 9 14.43 -46.22 -10.57
N VAL A 10 15.67 -45.75 -10.57
CA VAL A 10 16.20 -44.67 -9.76
C VAL A 10 15.23 -43.49 -9.88
N GLY A 11 14.61 -43.11 -8.76
CA GLY A 11 13.73 -41.96 -8.69
C GLY A 11 14.47 -40.72 -9.19
N MET A 12 13.79 -39.93 -10.03
CA MET A 12 14.26 -38.61 -10.40
C MET A 12 14.65 -37.88 -9.10
N ASP A 13 15.84 -37.30 -9.10
CA ASP A 13 16.34 -36.46 -8.02
C ASP A 13 15.31 -35.38 -7.75
N ASP A 14 14.72 -35.37 -6.52
CA ASP A 14 13.74 -34.37 -6.07
C ASP A 14 14.48 -33.37 -5.17
N PRO A 15 15.14 -32.35 -5.77
CA PRO A 15 16.02 -31.47 -5.05
C PRO A 15 15.28 -30.59 -4.04
N LEU A 16 16.02 -30.17 -3.00
CA LEU A 16 15.57 -29.07 -2.13
C LEU A 16 15.78 -27.74 -2.86
N VAL A 17 14.72 -26.95 -2.92
CA VAL A 17 14.70 -25.69 -3.67
C VAL A 17 14.12 -24.56 -2.81
N THR A 18 14.52 -23.34 -3.13
CA THR A 18 13.94 -22.11 -2.62
C THR A 18 13.45 -21.23 -3.77
N LEU A 19 12.64 -20.22 -3.44
CA LEU A 19 12.21 -19.23 -4.40
C LEU A 19 13.36 -18.25 -4.71
N LYS A 20 13.65 -17.97 -5.97
CA LYS A 20 14.66 -16.98 -6.37
C LYS A 20 14.30 -15.60 -5.84
N THR A 21 15.30 -14.79 -5.54
CA THR A 21 15.16 -13.47 -4.92
C THR A 21 14.50 -12.42 -5.81
N ASP A 22 14.58 -12.60 -7.13
CA ASP A 22 13.96 -11.75 -8.16
C ASP A 22 12.53 -12.17 -8.54
N VAL A 23 11.94 -13.17 -7.86
CA VAL A 23 10.56 -13.59 -8.12
C VAL A 23 9.59 -12.65 -7.41
N VAL A 24 8.70 -12.05 -8.18
CA VAL A 24 7.59 -11.21 -7.70
C VAL A 24 6.35 -12.08 -7.50
N ILE A 25 5.64 -11.87 -6.41
CA ILE A 25 4.30 -12.43 -6.15
C ILE A 25 3.37 -11.22 -6.03
N GLU A 26 2.83 -10.78 -7.17
CA GLU A 26 1.98 -9.60 -7.25
C GLU A 26 0.52 -9.95 -6.96
N PRO A 27 -0.04 -9.51 -5.82
CA PRO A 27 -1.44 -9.74 -5.51
C PRO A 27 -2.36 -8.91 -6.43
N LEU A 28 -3.43 -9.54 -6.92
CA LEU A 28 -4.35 -8.94 -7.89
C LEU A 28 -5.80 -9.06 -7.44
N VAL A 29 -6.60 -8.03 -7.73
CA VAL A 29 -8.06 -8.07 -7.68
C VAL A 29 -8.58 -7.88 -9.09
N GLU A 30 -9.17 -8.92 -9.68
CA GLU A 30 -9.62 -8.95 -11.08
C GLU A 30 -8.58 -8.31 -12.04
N ARG A 31 -7.34 -8.81 -12.02
CA ARG A 31 -6.19 -8.34 -12.81
C ARG A 31 -5.56 -7.01 -12.38
N TRP A 32 -6.10 -6.29 -11.41
CA TRP A 32 -5.52 -5.03 -10.94
C TRP A 32 -4.64 -5.26 -9.73
N HIS A 33 -3.47 -4.62 -9.71
CA HIS A 33 -2.59 -4.64 -8.55
C HIS A 33 -3.36 -4.30 -7.27
N ALA A 34 -3.29 -5.20 -6.28
CA ALA A 34 -4.10 -5.06 -5.06
C ALA A 34 -3.54 -3.97 -4.14
N TRP A 35 -4.39 -3.03 -3.79
CA TRP A 35 -4.16 -2.03 -2.76
C TRP A 35 -5.40 -1.93 -1.87
N ALA A 36 -5.30 -1.21 -0.75
CA ALA A 36 -6.33 -1.24 0.27
C ALA A 36 -7.74 -0.93 -0.25
N HIS A 37 -7.86 0.04 -1.17
CA HIS A 37 -9.16 0.40 -1.78
C HIS A 37 -9.73 -0.64 -2.77
N LEU A 38 -8.97 -1.66 -3.16
CA LEU A 38 -9.49 -2.78 -3.96
C LEU A 38 -9.85 -3.99 -3.10
N VAL A 39 -9.39 -4.04 -1.86
CA VAL A 39 -9.75 -5.10 -0.90
C VAL A 39 -10.97 -4.71 -0.07
N SER A 40 -11.04 -3.47 0.40
CA SER A 40 -12.20 -2.96 1.15
C SER A 40 -13.46 -2.93 0.28
N PRO A 41 -14.59 -3.52 0.72
CA PRO A 41 -15.77 -3.78 -0.13
C PRO A 41 -16.36 -2.52 -0.78
N VAL A 42 -16.45 -1.44 -0.02
CA VAL A 42 -17.04 -0.16 -0.48
C VAL A 42 -16.23 0.43 -1.63
N THR A 43 -14.95 0.65 -1.37
CA THR A 43 -14.07 1.31 -2.34
C THR A 43 -13.75 0.40 -3.53
N SER A 44 -13.67 -0.93 -3.30
CA SER A 44 -13.54 -1.92 -4.37
C SER A 44 -14.71 -1.87 -5.36
N SER A 45 -15.94 -1.82 -4.84
CA SER A 45 -17.17 -1.73 -5.64
C SER A 45 -17.19 -0.48 -6.53
N LEU A 46 -16.81 0.67 -5.96
CA LEU A 46 -16.75 1.93 -6.69
C LEU A 46 -15.60 1.97 -7.71
N ASN A 47 -14.42 1.44 -7.35
CA ASN A 47 -13.29 1.36 -8.28
C ASN A 47 -13.56 0.41 -9.45
N ALA A 48 -14.18 -0.75 -9.22
CA ALA A 48 -14.53 -1.68 -10.29
C ALA A 48 -15.35 -0.99 -11.39
N LYS A 49 -16.38 -0.23 -11.01
CA LYS A 49 -17.27 0.48 -11.93
C LYS A 49 -16.65 1.75 -12.50
N TYR A 50 -16.21 2.63 -11.61
CA TYR A 50 -15.97 4.04 -11.97
C TYR A 50 -14.48 4.35 -12.27
N ARG A 51 -13.59 3.36 -12.08
CA ARG A 51 -12.21 3.44 -12.53
C ARG A 51 -11.89 2.35 -13.56
N HIS A 52 -11.98 1.07 -13.16
CA HIS A 52 -11.47 -0.03 -13.96
C HIS A 52 -12.26 -0.19 -15.26
N LEU A 53 -13.58 -0.38 -15.20
CA LEU A 53 -14.39 -0.48 -16.41
C LEU A 53 -14.28 0.79 -17.26
N ALA A 54 -14.31 1.97 -16.65
CA ALA A 54 -14.23 3.23 -17.37
C ALA A 54 -12.92 3.39 -18.15
N VAL A 55 -11.76 3.05 -17.55
CA VAL A 55 -10.47 3.17 -18.24
C VAL A 55 -10.28 2.09 -19.30
N LEU A 56 -10.79 0.86 -19.08
CA LEU A 56 -10.73 -0.21 -20.06
C LEU A 56 -11.62 0.10 -21.27
N GLU A 57 -12.84 0.62 -21.06
CA GLU A 57 -13.75 1.04 -22.14
C GLU A 57 -13.16 2.21 -22.94
N SER A 58 -12.47 3.15 -22.26
CA SER A 58 -11.70 4.21 -22.92
C SER A 58 -10.59 3.67 -23.81
N PHE A 59 -9.81 2.70 -23.31
CA PHE A 59 -8.75 2.05 -24.09
C PHE A 59 -9.32 1.34 -25.32
N VAL A 60 -10.39 0.58 -25.18
CA VAL A 60 -11.04 -0.10 -26.31
C VAL A 60 -11.51 0.89 -27.37
N THR A 61 -11.97 2.06 -26.97
CA THR A 61 -12.45 3.12 -27.87
C THR A 61 -11.32 3.84 -28.59
N ALA A 62 -10.19 4.10 -27.92
CA ALA A 62 -9.09 4.90 -28.46
C ALA A 62 -7.70 4.32 -28.08
N PRO A 63 -7.35 3.08 -28.46
CA PRO A 63 -6.15 2.40 -27.98
C PRO A 63 -4.85 3.14 -28.34
N SER A 64 -4.76 3.70 -29.55
CA SER A 64 -3.56 4.46 -29.97
C SER A 64 -3.35 5.74 -29.16
N ALA A 65 -4.42 6.37 -28.68
CA ALA A 65 -4.32 7.54 -27.80
C ALA A 65 -3.74 7.16 -26.43
N HIS A 66 -4.14 6.02 -25.88
CA HIS A 66 -3.58 5.50 -24.64
C HIS A 66 -2.08 5.20 -24.79
N VAL A 67 -1.66 4.47 -25.83
CA VAL A 67 -0.25 4.18 -26.11
C VAL A 67 0.57 5.47 -26.20
N SER A 68 0.09 6.46 -26.95
CA SER A 68 0.77 7.75 -27.09
C SER A 68 0.85 8.53 -25.75
N ALA A 69 -0.21 8.44 -24.94
CA ALA A 69 -0.24 9.09 -23.63
C ALA A 69 0.77 8.46 -22.65
N CYS A 70 0.89 7.15 -22.62
CA CYS A 70 1.86 6.43 -21.77
C CYS A 70 3.33 6.78 -22.12
N GLN A 71 3.59 7.12 -23.38
CA GLN A 71 4.93 7.57 -23.83
C GLN A 71 5.22 9.04 -23.50
N ASN A 72 4.23 9.82 -23.07
CA ASN A 72 4.40 11.24 -22.79
C ASN A 72 4.69 11.48 -21.29
N PRO A 73 5.92 11.95 -20.92
CA PRO A 73 6.28 12.18 -19.51
C PRO A 73 5.32 13.13 -18.77
N LYS A 74 4.69 14.08 -19.49
CA LYS A 74 3.73 15.04 -18.90
C LYS A 74 2.39 14.41 -18.49
N LEU A 75 2.11 13.19 -18.99
CA LEU A 75 0.89 12.44 -18.70
C LEU A 75 1.17 11.21 -17.80
N ARG A 76 2.36 11.13 -17.24
CA ARG A 76 2.76 10.07 -16.30
C ARG A 76 1.75 9.99 -15.15
N GLY A 77 1.40 8.76 -14.74
CA GLY A 77 0.41 8.51 -13.69
C GLY A 77 -1.04 8.81 -14.09
N GLY A 78 -1.30 9.23 -15.33
CA GLY A 78 -2.64 9.47 -15.85
C GLY A 78 -3.46 8.18 -16.06
N PRO A 79 -4.78 8.30 -16.31
CA PRO A 79 -5.68 7.16 -16.48
C PRO A 79 -5.54 6.56 -17.89
N PHE A 80 -4.33 6.11 -18.23
CA PHE A 80 -4.02 5.53 -19.54
C PHE A 80 -3.51 4.11 -19.37
N VAL A 81 -4.11 3.17 -20.12
CA VAL A 81 -3.72 1.77 -20.12
C VAL A 81 -2.45 1.59 -20.98
N ASP A 82 -1.39 1.09 -20.37
CA ASP A 82 -0.10 0.83 -21.01
C ASP A 82 -0.04 -0.60 -21.57
N LEU A 83 -0.85 -0.83 -22.59
CA LEU A 83 -0.90 -2.08 -23.35
C LEU A 83 -0.83 -1.77 -24.84
N PRO A 84 -0.22 -2.67 -25.66
CA PRO A 84 -0.19 -2.49 -27.10
C PRO A 84 -1.60 -2.59 -27.71
N VAL A 85 -1.79 -1.96 -28.88
CA VAL A 85 -3.09 -1.97 -29.58
C VAL A 85 -3.59 -3.39 -29.89
N SER A 86 -2.68 -4.35 -30.07
CA SER A 86 -3.01 -5.77 -30.26
C SER A 86 -3.81 -6.38 -29.10
N GLU A 87 -3.73 -5.84 -27.89
CA GLU A 87 -4.40 -6.35 -26.70
C GLU A 87 -5.87 -5.91 -26.58
N VAL A 88 -6.41 -5.13 -27.51
CA VAL A 88 -7.83 -4.68 -27.49
C VAL A 88 -8.80 -5.87 -27.33
N GLY A 89 -8.51 -7.01 -27.97
CA GLY A 89 -9.33 -8.23 -27.84
C GLY A 89 -9.34 -8.78 -26.42
N ALA A 90 -8.16 -8.89 -25.80
CA ALA A 90 -8.01 -9.36 -24.42
C ALA A 90 -8.63 -8.39 -23.41
N VAL A 91 -8.50 -7.07 -23.65
CA VAL A 91 -9.15 -6.05 -22.81
C VAL A 91 -10.68 -6.12 -22.90
N LYS A 92 -11.25 -6.36 -24.08
CA LYS A 92 -12.71 -6.61 -24.21
C LYS A 92 -13.15 -7.83 -23.40
N ALA A 93 -12.39 -8.92 -23.45
CA ALA A 93 -12.68 -10.11 -22.65
C ALA A 93 -12.59 -9.81 -21.14
N LEU A 94 -11.62 -9.01 -20.71
CA LEU A 94 -11.49 -8.58 -19.31
C LEU A 94 -12.69 -7.71 -18.88
N ILE A 95 -13.20 -6.81 -19.72
CA ILE A 95 -14.41 -6.01 -19.42
C ILE A 95 -15.60 -6.95 -19.16
N GLU A 96 -15.82 -7.94 -20.02
CA GLU A 96 -16.94 -8.88 -19.85
C GLU A 96 -16.76 -9.77 -18.61
N SER A 97 -15.54 -10.25 -18.35
CA SER A 97 -15.19 -10.98 -17.14
C SER A 97 -15.47 -10.14 -15.88
N THR A 98 -15.00 -8.90 -15.85
CA THR A 98 -15.22 -7.98 -14.72
C THR A 98 -16.71 -7.75 -14.46
N LYS A 99 -17.50 -7.48 -15.52
CA LYS A 99 -18.95 -7.31 -15.41
C LYS A 99 -19.65 -8.55 -14.86
N ALA A 100 -19.21 -9.74 -15.25
CA ALA A 100 -19.80 -11.00 -14.79
C ALA A 100 -19.38 -11.35 -13.35
N ARG A 101 -18.08 -11.35 -13.07
CA ARG A 101 -17.53 -11.79 -11.77
C ARG A 101 -17.75 -10.78 -10.65
N GLN A 102 -17.81 -9.48 -10.96
CA GLN A 102 -18.02 -8.41 -9.98
C GLN A 102 -19.44 -7.81 -10.05
N ALA A 103 -20.42 -8.51 -10.62
CA ALA A 103 -21.79 -7.99 -10.82
C ALA A 103 -22.40 -7.44 -9.52
N LYS A 104 -22.28 -8.14 -8.40
CA LYS A 104 -22.83 -7.70 -7.09
C LYS A 104 -22.09 -6.50 -6.50
N GLN A 105 -20.78 -6.42 -6.71
CA GLN A 105 -19.97 -5.27 -6.31
C GLN A 105 -20.35 -4.04 -7.13
N ILE A 106 -20.50 -4.19 -8.44
CA ILE A 106 -20.93 -3.12 -9.34
C ILE A 106 -22.33 -2.63 -8.97
N GLU A 107 -23.26 -3.55 -8.73
CA GLU A 107 -24.63 -3.24 -8.28
C GLU A 107 -24.63 -2.45 -6.96
N PHE A 108 -23.81 -2.87 -5.98
CA PHE A 108 -23.66 -2.17 -4.70
C PHE A 108 -23.05 -0.76 -4.90
N GLY A 109 -22.00 -0.63 -5.72
CA GLY A 109 -21.35 0.66 -6.00
C GLY A 109 -22.30 1.65 -6.70
N ASP A 110 -23.10 1.18 -7.66
CA ASP A 110 -24.13 1.99 -8.32
C ASP A 110 -25.22 2.45 -7.33
N ALA A 111 -25.71 1.51 -6.49
CA ALA A 111 -26.72 1.80 -5.47
C ALA A 111 -26.21 2.80 -4.41
N LEU A 112 -24.94 2.67 -3.97
CA LEU A 112 -24.33 3.60 -3.04
C LEU A 112 -24.25 5.01 -3.62
N ARG A 113 -23.82 5.14 -4.87
CA ARG A 113 -23.73 6.43 -5.56
C ARG A 113 -25.09 7.06 -5.83
N GLU A 114 -26.10 6.24 -6.11
CA GLU A 114 -27.49 6.69 -6.23
C GLU A 114 -28.01 7.20 -4.89
N SER A 115 -27.74 6.50 -3.79
CA SER A 115 -28.10 6.92 -2.43
C SER A 115 -27.52 8.30 -2.10
N PHE A 116 -26.24 8.54 -2.39
CA PHE A 116 -25.63 9.86 -2.23
C PHE A 116 -26.37 10.94 -3.03
N ARG A 117 -26.65 10.68 -4.32
CA ARG A 117 -27.36 11.64 -5.16
C ARG A 117 -28.77 11.91 -4.66
N MET A 118 -29.45 10.89 -4.17
CA MET A 118 -30.79 10.99 -3.60
C MET A 118 -30.80 11.88 -2.37
N ILE A 119 -29.92 11.64 -1.38
CA ILE A 119 -29.86 12.47 -0.15
C ILE A 119 -29.40 13.91 -0.45
N MET A 120 -28.44 14.11 -1.35
CA MET A 120 -28.00 15.45 -1.77
C MET A 120 -29.11 16.26 -2.44
N LYS A 121 -30.09 15.60 -3.06
CA LYS A 121 -31.20 16.25 -3.73
C LYS A 121 -32.42 16.50 -2.82
N GLN A 122 -32.67 15.57 -1.87
CA GLN A 122 -33.93 15.52 -1.13
C GLN A 122 -33.81 15.93 0.33
N ALA A 123 -32.62 15.82 0.92
CA ALA A 123 -32.39 16.21 2.30
C ALA A 123 -32.35 17.75 2.41
N ASP A 124 -33.30 18.31 3.12
CA ASP A 124 -33.58 19.74 3.22
C ASP A 124 -33.41 20.30 4.64
N GLY A 125 -32.77 19.53 5.51
CA GLY A 125 -32.53 19.88 6.91
C GLY A 125 -33.58 19.37 7.89
N PHE A 126 -34.70 18.82 7.41
CA PHE A 126 -35.67 18.09 8.25
C PHE A 126 -35.21 16.66 8.50
N SER A 127 -36.04 15.89 9.25
CA SER A 127 -35.73 14.47 9.52
C SER A 127 -35.41 13.70 8.23
N ILE A 128 -34.29 13.01 8.23
CA ILE A 128 -33.82 12.20 7.12
C ILE A 128 -34.46 10.79 7.10
N GLU A 129 -35.22 10.44 8.16
CA GLU A 129 -35.84 9.13 8.34
C GLU A 129 -36.70 8.68 7.12
N PRO A 130 -37.55 9.54 6.49
CA PRO A 130 -38.35 9.11 5.34
C PRO A 130 -37.53 8.69 4.11
N LEU A 131 -36.27 9.09 4.03
CA LEU A 131 -35.40 8.74 2.90
C LEU A 131 -34.90 7.29 2.98
N TYR A 132 -34.97 6.62 4.14
CA TYR A 132 -34.58 5.22 4.27
C TYR A 132 -35.45 4.28 3.43
N GLU A 133 -36.74 4.60 3.24
CA GLU A 133 -37.64 3.82 2.38
C GLU A 133 -37.25 3.87 0.90
N GLN A 134 -36.57 4.95 0.49
CA GLN A 134 -36.15 5.20 -0.89
C GLN A 134 -34.75 4.64 -1.20
N LEU A 135 -34.05 4.10 -0.21
CA LEU A 135 -32.74 3.48 -0.42
C LEU A 135 -32.85 2.29 -1.40
N PRO A 136 -31.94 2.19 -2.38
CA PRO A 136 -31.83 0.99 -3.22
C PRO A 136 -31.57 -0.26 -2.39
N GLU A 137 -32.15 -1.41 -2.79
CA GLU A 137 -32.03 -2.68 -2.06
C GLU A 137 -30.58 -3.08 -1.72
N PRO A 138 -29.56 -2.95 -2.61
CA PRO A 138 -28.20 -3.40 -2.31
C PRO A 138 -27.55 -2.69 -1.12
N VAL A 139 -27.99 -1.47 -0.76
CA VAL A 139 -27.39 -0.71 0.35
C VAL A 139 -28.23 -0.72 1.63
N LYS A 140 -29.45 -1.23 1.60
CA LYS A 140 -30.31 -1.32 2.81
C LYS A 140 -29.66 -2.14 3.91
N GLY A 141 -29.63 -1.60 5.13
CA GLY A 141 -29.00 -2.20 6.30
C GLY A 141 -27.47 -2.00 6.37
N TYR A 142 -26.83 -1.55 5.30
CA TYR A 142 -25.38 -1.30 5.28
C TYR A 142 -25.01 0.17 5.43
N VAL A 143 -25.98 1.09 5.30
CA VAL A 143 -25.71 2.52 5.40
C VAL A 143 -26.56 3.20 6.47
N GLU A 144 -25.98 4.20 7.11
CA GLU A 144 -26.66 5.17 7.96
C GLU A 144 -26.69 6.52 7.27
N LEU A 145 -27.87 7.08 7.09
CA LEU A 145 -28.03 8.42 6.56
C LEU A 145 -27.83 9.44 7.69
N THR A 146 -27.06 10.50 7.42
CA THR A 146 -26.68 11.48 8.43
C THR A 146 -26.70 12.90 7.87
N TYR A 147 -26.64 13.89 8.78
CA TYR A 147 -26.19 15.23 8.46
C TYR A 147 -24.84 15.49 9.11
N THR A 148 -23.95 16.17 8.39
CA THR A 148 -22.79 16.79 9.01
C THR A 148 -23.21 17.87 9.98
N ILE A 149 -22.34 18.31 10.89
CA ILE A 149 -22.65 19.43 11.82
C ILE A 149 -23.02 20.72 11.07
N GLY A 150 -22.55 20.89 9.83
CA GLY A 150 -22.91 22.00 8.95
C GLY A 150 -24.25 21.86 8.23
N GLY A 151 -25.02 20.79 8.52
CA GLY A 151 -26.33 20.55 7.92
C GLY A 151 -26.28 19.96 6.51
N TYR A 152 -25.11 19.54 6.00
CA TYR A 152 -25.00 18.86 4.72
C TYR A 152 -25.33 17.38 4.87
N PRO A 153 -26.15 16.81 3.95
CA PRO A 153 -26.45 15.38 3.98
C PRO A 153 -25.20 14.56 3.68
N ASP A 154 -25.07 13.45 4.39
CA ASP A 154 -23.98 12.51 4.24
C ASP A 154 -24.49 11.09 4.57
N LEU A 155 -23.66 10.07 4.33
CA LEU A 155 -23.93 8.71 4.77
C LEU A 155 -22.67 8.05 5.31
N ARG A 156 -22.86 7.16 6.27
CA ARG A 156 -21.83 6.27 6.82
C ARG A 156 -22.12 4.85 6.43
N VAL A 157 -21.08 4.05 6.33
CA VAL A 157 -21.17 2.64 5.97
C VAL A 157 -20.85 1.77 7.18
N ASN A 158 -21.71 0.78 7.44
CA ASN A 158 -21.45 -0.30 8.40
C ASN A 158 -20.48 -1.32 7.77
N GLU A 159 -19.23 -0.93 7.60
CA GLU A 159 -18.22 -1.67 6.85
C GLU A 159 -18.03 -3.13 7.33
N PRO A 160 -18.04 -3.46 8.65
CA PRO A 160 -17.92 -4.84 9.11
C PRO A 160 -18.99 -5.78 8.53
N LEU A 161 -20.21 -5.29 8.32
CA LEU A 161 -21.29 -6.08 7.72
C LEU A 161 -21.06 -6.34 6.22
N LEU A 162 -20.36 -5.43 5.54
CA LEU A 162 -20.07 -5.61 4.12
C LEU A 162 -19.06 -6.73 3.85
N TYR A 163 -18.15 -7.02 4.76
CA TYR A 163 -17.26 -8.19 4.64
C TYR A 163 -18.02 -9.53 4.73
N LEU A 164 -19.27 -9.53 5.21
CA LEU A 164 -20.18 -10.68 5.25
C LEU A 164 -21.17 -10.69 4.07
N SER A 165 -21.15 -9.67 3.23
CA SER A 165 -22.10 -9.46 2.14
C SER A 165 -21.57 -9.93 0.78
N PRO A 166 -22.44 -10.06 -0.26
CA PRO A 166 -22.00 -10.32 -1.62
C PRO A 166 -21.15 -9.19 -2.25
N ALA A 167 -21.07 -8.00 -1.63
CA ALA A 167 -20.19 -6.92 -2.07
C ALA A 167 -18.70 -7.20 -1.75
N TYR A 168 -18.41 -8.15 -0.83
CA TYR A 168 -17.05 -8.63 -0.60
C TYR A 168 -16.82 -9.95 -1.35
N ASN A 169 -16.12 -9.88 -2.45
CA ASN A 169 -15.89 -11.01 -3.33
C ASN A 169 -14.44 -11.47 -3.34
N ARG A 170 -14.14 -12.52 -2.59
CA ARG A 170 -12.80 -13.13 -2.51
C ARG A 170 -12.41 -13.90 -3.78
N SER A 171 -13.37 -14.32 -4.60
CA SER A 171 -13.10 -15.14 -5.80
C SER A 171 -12.41 -14.36 -6.93
N VAL A 172 -12.36 -13.03 -6.83
CA VAL A 172 -11.63 -12.17 -7.79
C VAL A 172 -10.19 -11.87 -7.34
N GLN A 173 -9.81 -12.37 -6.15
CA GLN A 173 -8.44 -12.27 -5.64
C GLN A 173 -7.57 -13.38 -6.25
N SER A 174 -6.35 -13.03 -6.61
CA SER A 174 -5.36 -13.93 -7.20
C SER A 174 -3.96 -13.34 -7.03
N ALA A 175 -2.92 -14.03 -7.52
CA ALA A 175 -1.61 -13.42 -7.70
C ALA A 175 -1.00 -13.79 -9.04
N ALA A 176 -0.21 -12.87 -9.59
CA ALA A 176 0.69 -13.13 -10.69
C ALA A 176 2.10 -13.40 -10.13
N ILE A 177 2.66 -14.56 -10.45
CA ILE A 177 4.03 -14.93 -10.08
C ILE A 177 4.90 -14.89 -11.33
N TYR A 178 5.96 -14.09 -11.27
CA TYR A 178 6.88 -13.89 -12.39
C TYR A 178 8.24 -13.39 -11.89
N ARG A 179 9.25 -13.41 -12.76
CA ARG A 179 10.56 -12.86 -12.45
C ARG A 179 10.63 -11.38 -12.81
N ALA A 180 11.09 -10.55 -11.87
CA ALA A 180 11.41 -9.16 -12.14
C ALA A 180 12.63 -9.08 -13.06
N GLN A 181 12.48 -8.41 -14.21
CA GLN A 181 13.61 -8.15 -15.12
C GLN A 181 14.35 -6.86 -14.78
N GLY A 182 13.69 -5.96 -14.08
CA GLY A 182 14.17 -4.65 -13.66
C GLY A 182 13.16 -3.99 -12.72
N ASP A 183 13.30 -2.68 -12.55
CA ASP A 183 12.39 -1.86 -11.72
C ASP A 183 11.27 -1.20 -12.57
N ASP A 184 11.12 -1.57 -13.84
CA ASP A 184 10.28 -0.94 -14.87
C ASP A 184 8.89 -1.60 -15.01
N ARG A 185 8.23 -1.91 -13.88
CA ARG A 185 6.86 -2.43 -13.90
C ARG A 185 5.90 -1.35 -14.46
N PRO A 186 4.87 -1.73 -15.28
CA PRO A 186 3.84 -0.79 -15.74
C PRO A 186 3.11 -0.13 -14.58
N PHE A 187 2.61 1.09 -14.79
CA PHE A 187 1.86 1.81 -13.76
C PHE A 187 0.58 1.07 -13.36
N ALA A 188 0.55 0.61 -12.11
CA ALA A 188 -0.40 -0.38 -11.61
C ALA A 188 -1.85 0.13 -11.52
N PHE A 189 -2.07 1.45 -11.36
CA PHE A 189 -3.43 1.98 -11.14
C PHE A 189 -4.20 2.29 -12.43
N SER A 190 -3.54 2.20 -13.57
CA SER A 190 -4.20 2.39 -14.88
C SER A 190 -4.03 1.21 -15.83
N THR A 191 -3.15 0.23 -15.50
CA THR A 191 -2.85 -0.91 -16.39
C THR A 191 -3.08 -2.23 -15.68
N PRO A 192 -4.04 -3.06 -16.16
CA PRO A 192 -4.26 -4.39 -15.58
C PRO A 192 -3.11 -5.33 -15.92
N LYS A 193 -2.85 -6.30 -15.05
CA LYS A 193 -1.88 -7.37 -15.27
C LYS A 193 -2.49 -8.44 -16.18
N MET A 194 -2.16 -8.40 -17.46
CA MET A 194 -2.66 -9.40 -18.41
C MET A 194 -1.94 -10.74 -18.25
N PRO A 195 -2.61 -11.88 -18.60
CA PRO A 195 -1.97 -13.18 -18.68
C PRO A 195 -0.77 -13.17 -19.65
N GLY A 196 0.23 -13.98 -19.37
CA GLY A 196 1.40 -14.07 -20.24
C GLY A 196 2.15 -15.39 -20.11
N PRO A 197 3.00 -15.74 -21.10
CA PRO A 197 3.73 -17.01 -21.09
C PRO A 197 4.70 -17.13 -19.91
N ASN A 198 5.20 -16.01 -19.40
CA ASN A 198 6.16 -15.93 -18.28
C ASN A 198 5.49 -15.64 -16.94
N ILE A 199 4.15 -15.70 -16.85
CA ILE A 199 3.37 -15.44 -15.65
C ILE A 199 2.67 -16.72 -15.22
N PHE A 200 2.91 -17.15 -13.99
CA PHE A 200 2.09 -18.19 -13.35
C PHE A 200 0.99 -17.51 -12.55
N GLU A 201 -0.25 -17.87 -12.81
CA GLU A 201 -1.42 -17.32 -12.13
C GLU A 201 -1.80 -18.22 -10.96
N LEU A 202 -1.81 -17.66 -9.77
CA LEU A 202 -2.22 -18.30 -8.54
C LEU A 202 -3.63 -17.83 -8.18
N GLU A 203 -4.64 -18.66 -8.43
CA GLU A 203 -6.06 -18.35 -8.14
C GLU A 203 -6.40 -18.70 -6.68
N GLU A 204 -5.86 -17.93 -5.75
CA GLU A 204 -6.08 -18.10 -4.31
C GLU A 204 -6.40 -16.76 -3.64
N PRO A 205 -7.38 -16.72 -2.70
CA PRO A 205 -7.68 -15.49 -1.96
C PRO A 205 -6.52 -15.11 -1.03
N PHE A 206 -6.40 -13.82 -0.69
CA PHE A 206 -5.23 -13.29 0.01
C PHE A 206 -5.02 -13.87 1.42
N ASP A 207 -6.07 -14.35 2.08
CA ASP A 207 -5.96 -15.02 3.39
C ASP A 207 -5.53 -16.50 3.29
N SER A 208 -5.30 -17.04 2.07
CA SER A 208 -4.82 -18.40 1.86
C SER A 208 -3.41 -18.59 2.44
N GLN A 209 -3.16 -19.75 3.04
CA GLN A 209 -1.87 -20.14 3.59
C GLN A 209 -0.78 -20.31 2.52
N VAL A 210 -1.14 -20.38 1.26
CA VAL A 210 -0.18 -20.50 0.16
C VAL A 210 0.74 -19.29 0.05
N TYR A 211 0.24 -18.09 0.42
CA TYR A 211 1.10 -16.89 0.47
C TYR A 211 2.18 -17.01 1.55
N ASP A 212 1.82 -17.52 2.74
CA ASP A 212 2.80 -17.77 3.80
C ASP A 212 3.79 -18.87 3.41
N TYR A 213 3.32 -19.90 2.70
CA TYR A 213 4.17 -20.96 2.16
C TYR A 213 5.20 -20.39 1.15
N LEU A 214 4.76 -19.59 0.20
CA LEU A 214 5.64 -18.93 -0.78
C LEU A 214 6.61 -17.95 -0.13
N ALA A 215 6.16 -17.20 0.87
CA ALA A 215 7.02 -16.28 1.62
C ALA A 215 8.11 -17.04 2.39
N ARG A 216 7.75 -18.15 3.04
CA ARG A 216 8.70 -19.05 3.74
C ARG A 216 9.66 -19.72 2.76
N LEU A 217 9.20 -20.10 1.58
CA LEU A 217 10.01 -20.76 0.55
C LEU A 217 11.22 -19.91 0.10
N ARG A 218 11.22 -18.60 0.34
CA ARG A 218 12.39 -17.74 0.08
C ARG A 218 13.57 -18.03 1.05
N HIS A 219 13.29 -18.61 2.21
CA HIS A 219 14.24 -18.75 3.30
C HIS A 219 14.41 -20.20 3.77
N TYR A 220 13.42 -21.04 3.57
CA TYR A 220 13.38 -22.42 4.07
C TYR A 220 13.17 -23.40 2.91
N PRO A 221 14.21 -24.14 2.49
CA PRO A 221 14.14 -25.05 1.35
C PRO A 221 13.06 -26.12 1.52
N GLN A 222 12.36 -26.43 0.43
CA GLN A 222 11.36 -27.50 0.32
C GLN A 222 11.69 -28.40 -0.86
N ARG A 223 11.16 -29.64 -0.89
CA ARG A 223 11.29 -30.49 -2.06
C ARG A 223 10.54 -29.88 -3.26
N ARG A 224 11.18 -29.94 -4.44
CA ARG A 224 10.58 -29.39 -5.67
C ARG A 224 9.19 -29.96 -5.94
N SER A 225 9.00 -31.28 -5.76
CA SER A 225 7.68 -31.93 -5.93
C SER A 225 6.61 -31.37 -4.99
N GLU A 226 6.99 -31.07 -3.75
CA GLU A 226 6.08 -30.46 -2.75
C GLU A 226 5.67 -29.04 -3.15
N VAL A 227 6.61 -28.24 -3.69
CA VAL A 227 6.32 -26.90 -4.18
C VAL A 227 5.34 -26.94 -5.35
N LEU A 228 5.58 -27.81 -6.35
CA LEU A 228 4.68 -27.97 -7.48
C LEU A 228 3.28 -28.44 -7.07
N ALA A 229 3.19 -29.34 -6.10
CA ALA A 229 1.93 -29.83 -5.55
C ALA A 229 1.19 -28.73 -4.75
N ALA A 230 1.89 -27.98 -3.89
CA ALA A 230 1.31 -26.89 -3.08
C ALA A 230 0.72 -25.77 -3.97
N LEU A 231 1.36 -25.50 -5.10
CA LEU A 231 0.89 -24.51 -6.08
C LEU A 231 -0.09 -25.11 -7.10
N LYS A 232 -0.44 -26.37 -7.01
CA LYS A 232 -1.34 -27.08 -7.96
C LYS A 232 -0.90 -26.93 -9.42
N VAL A 233 0.41 -27.01 -9.67
CA VAL A 233 1.00 -26.74 -10.99
C VAL A 233 0.63 -27.83 -11.99
N GLY A 234 0.00 -27.44 -13.10
CA GLY A 234 -0.25 -28.35 -14.23
C GLY A 234 1.04 -28.73 -14.96
N SER A 235 1.02 -29.88 -15.62
CA SER A 235 2.20 -30.41 -16.35
C SER A 235 2.73 -29.45 -17.42
N ASP A 236 1.86 -28.65 -18.03
CA ASP A 236 2.17 -27.62 -19.04
C ASP A 236 2.85 -26.37 -18.45
N ARG A 237 2.84 -26.17 -17.12
CA ARG A 237 3.43 -25.04 -16.42
C ARG A 237 4.62 -25.42 -15.53
N THR A 238 4.98 -26.69 -15.47
CA THR A 238 6.06 -27.19 -14.61
C THR A 238 7.41 -26.52 -14.88
N ASP A 239 7.77 -26.33 -16.15
CA ASP A 239 9.03 -25.68 -16.52
C ASP A 239 9.05 -24.20 -16.11
N LEU A 240 7.95 -23.49 -16.30
CA LEU A 240 7.82 -22.09 -15.88
C LEU A 240 8.01 -21.94 -14.37
N VAL A 241 7.29 -22.74 -13.57
CA VAL A 241 7.40 -22.67 -12.10
C VAL A 241 8.78 -23.12 -11.65
N SER A 242 9.40 -24.09 -12.31
CA SER A 242 10.76 -24.54 -12.01
C SER A 242 11.80 -23.44 -12.27
N ASP A 243 11.58 -22.54 -13.26
CA ASP A 243 12.45 -21.37 -13.45
C ASP A 243 12.39 -20.36 -12.31
N PHE A 244 11.33 -20.35 -11.50
CA PHE A 244 11.23 -19.52 -10.29
C PHE A 244 12.05 -20.06 -9.12
N LEU A 245 12.50 -21.31 -9.18
CA LEU A 245 13.16 -22.02 -8.09
C LEU A 245 14.68 -22.07 -8.28
N THR A 246 15.38 -22.23 -7.17
CA THR A 246 16.85 -22.40 -7.14
C THR A 246 17.26 -23.41 -6.06
N GLU A 247 18.34 -24.16 -6.33
CA GLU A 247 19.01 -25.03 -5.36
C GLU A 247 20.11 -24.29 -4.59
N ALA A 248 20.36 -23.02 -4.93
CA ALA A 248 21.33 -22.20 -4.21
C ALA A 248 20.87 -21.99 -2.73
N PRO A 249 21.82 -22.02 -1.77
CA PRO A 249 21.47 -21.77 -0.38
C PRO A 249 20.78 -20.41 -0.22
N PRO A 250 19.65 -20.33 0.49
CA PRO A 250 18.96 -19.08 0.75
C PRO A 250 19.73 -18.20 1.72
N ALA A 251 19.47 -16.90 1.69
CA ALA A 251 19.89 -16.00 2.75
C ALA A 251 19.20 -16.39 4.07
N THR A 252 19.99 -16.58 5.13
CA THR A 252 19.49 -16.93 6.45
C THR A 252 18.92 -15.69 7.13
N LEU A 253 17.65 -15.74 7.54
CA LEU A 253 17.04 -14.72 8.39
C LEU A 253 17.75 -14.71 9.76
N LYS A 254 17.97 -13.51 10.29
CA LYS A 254 18.59 -13.32 11.60
C LYS A 254 17.58 -12.68 12.55
N PRO A 255 17.58 -13.06 13.84
CA PRO A 255 16.82 -12.30 14.84
C PRO A 255 17.40 -10.89 14.99
N SER A 256 16.59 -9.95 15.47
CA SER A 256 17.09 -8.64 15.91
C SER A 256 18.06 -8.84 17.08
N GLU A 257 19.19 -8.15 17.02
CA GLU A 257 20.25 -8.28 18.01
C GLU A 257 19.99 -7.36 19.21
N LYS A 258 20.25 -7.87 20.43
CA LYS A 258 20.27 -7.07 21.65
C LYS A 258 21.61 -6.35 21.77
N THR A 259 21.73 -5.20 21.15
CA THR A 259 23.00 -4.47 21.06
C THR A 259 23.22 -3.46 22.18
N GLY A 260 22.19 -3.18 22.99
CA GLY A 260 22.19 -2.09 23.96
C GLY A 260 22.14 -0.70 23.31
N LYS A 261 21.86 -0.63 22.01
CA LYS A 261 21.79 0.58 21.22
C LYS A 261 20.57 0.58 20.32
N THR A 262 20.04 1.76 20.03
CA THR A 262 19.04 1.94 18.99
C THR A 262 19.69 1.86 17.62
N ARG A 263 19.08 1.11 16.69
CA ARG A 263 19.47 1.06 15.30
C ARG A 263 18.25 1.32 14.42
N TRP A 264 18.39 2.11 13.34
CA TRP A 264 17.38 2.19 12.33
C TRP A 264 17.96 1.94 10.93
N ARG A 265 17.17 1.29 10.07
CA ARG A 265 17.53 0.99 8.69
C ARG A 265 16.43 1.46 7.75
N TYR A 266 16.82 2.20 6.70
CA TYR A 266 15.92 2.70 5.66
C TYR A 266 15.93 1.75 4.46
N PHE A 267 14.75 1.28 4.07
CA PHE A 267 14.52 0.31 2.99
C PHE A 267 14.02 0.97 1.70
N GLY A 268 13.93 2.28 1.66
CA GLY A 268 13.35 3.08 0.59
C GLY A 268 12.00 3.68 0.96
N HIS A 269 11.64 4.79 0.35
CA HIS A 269 10.40 5.53 0.55
C HIS A 269 10.09 5.85 2.02
N ALA A 270 9.00 5.31 2.55
CA ALA A 270 8.62 5.47 3.97
C ALA A 270 9.03 4.27 4.85
N CYS A 271 9.67 3.25 4.26
CA CYS A 271 9.96 2.01 4.96
C CYS A 271 11.21 2.14 5.83
N VAL A 272 11.01 2.16 7.15
CA VAL A 272 12.09 2.24 8.14
C VAL A 272 11.91 1.14 9.19
N LEU A 273 12.93 0.31 9.36
CA LEU A 273 13.04 -0.64 10.47
C LEU A 273 13.74 0.05 11.65
N VAL A 274 13.13 0.03 12.82
CA VAL A 274 13.72 0.46 14.08
C VAL A 274 13.92 -0.75 14.98
N GLU A 275 15.14 -0.94 15.47
CA GLU A 275 15.54 -1.99 16.41
C GLU A 275 15.97 -1.33 17.73
N ALA A 276 15.23 -1.61 18.80
CA ALA A 276 15.49 -1.08 20.14
C ALA A 276 16.68 -1.81 20.80
N PRO A 277 17.29 -1.22 21.84
CA PRO A 277 18.45 -1.79 22.51
C PRO A 277 18.24 -3.21 23.03
N ASP A 278 17.02 -3.56 23.44
CA ASP A 278 16.64 -4.90 23.91
C ASP A 278 16.30 -5.90 22.79
N GLY A 279 16.37 -5.47 21.51
CA GLY A 279 16.05 -6.27 20.33
C GLY A 279 14.59 -6.23 19.91
N THR A 280 13.70 -5.55 20.65
CA THR A 280 12.33 -5.27 20.18
C THR A 280 12.38 -4.42 18.92
N ASN A 281 11.56 -4.75 17.92
CA ASN A 281 11.65 -4.07 16.63
C ASN A 281 10.29 -3.65 16.06
N MET A 282 10.32 -2.63 15.20
CA MET A 282 9.17 -2.19 14.42
C MET A 282 9.56 -1.83 13.00
N LEU A 283 8.68 -2.10 12.05
CA LEU A 283 8.82 -1.77 10.65
C LEU A 283 7.72 -0.76 10.26
N MET A 284 8.12 0.44 9.88
CA MET A 284 7.24 1.51 9.42
C MET A 284 6.93 1.32 7.94
N ASP A 285 5.67 1.46 7.53
CA ASP A 285 5.17 1.52 6.13
C ASP A 285 5.93 0.57 5.18
N PRO A 286 5.79 -0.76 5.32
CA PRO A 286 6.65 -1.73 4.67
C PRO A 286 6.47 -1.74 3.14
N VAL A 287 7.40 -1.14 2.44
CA VAL A 287 7.56 -1.18 0.99
C VAL A 287 8.98 -1.63 0.69
N VAL A 288 9.17 -2.94 0.42
CA VAL A 288 10.49 -3.56 0.31
C VAL A 288 10.77 -3.97 -1.14
N ALA A 289 11.94 -3.58 -1.63
CA ALA A 289 12.40 -3.92 -2.97
C ALA A 289 12.67 -5.42 -3.15
N TYR A 290 12.56 -5.89 -4.40
CA TYR A 290 13.20 -7.13 -4.84
C TYR A 290 14.66 -6.86 -5.21
N GLU A 291 15.48 -7.91 -5.26
CA GLU A 291 16.80 -7.81 -5.87
C GLU A 291 16.68 -7.36 -7.32
N GLY A 292 17.42 -6.33 -7.70
CA GLY A 292 17.33 -5.71 -9.01
C GLY A 292 18.68 -5.19 -9.50
N LYS A 293 18.75 -4.86 -10.80
CA LYS A 293 19.97 -4.43 -11.50
C LYS A 293 20.04 -2.91 -11.74
N SER A 294 19.21 -2.11 -11.06
CA SER A 294 19.12 -0.66 -11.31
C SER A 294 20.34 0.16 -10.90
N GLY A 295 21.35 -0.43 -10.25
CA GLY A 295 22.52 0.27 -9.73
C GLY A 295 22.27 1.07 -8.44
N VAL A 296 21.03 1.14 -7.95
CA VAL A 296 20.69 1.75 -6.66
C VAL A 296 20.81 0.72 -5.56
N GLU A 297 21.66 0.98 -4.58
CA GLU A 297 21.81 0.11 -3.41
C GLU A 297 20.50 0.09 -2.59
N ARG A 298 20.08 -1.11 -2.20
CA ARG A 298 18.81 -1.33 -1.49
C ARG A 298 18.93 -2.46 -0.48
N PHE A 299 18.09 -2.41 0.53
CA PHE A 299 17.76 -3.57 1.34
C PHE A 299 16.59 -4.31 0.73
N VAL A 300 16.54 -5.64 0.96
CA VAL A 300 15.52 -6.55 0.43
C VAL A 300 14.88 -7.36 1.56
N LEU A 301 13.93 -8.24 1.25
CA LEU A 301 13.19 -9.02 2.25
C LEU A 301 14.08 -9.86 3.19
N SER A 302 15.24 -10.33 2.71
CA SER A 302 16.21 -11.10 3.53
C SER A 302 17.00 -10.24 4.51
N ASP A 303 17.02 -8.92 4.34
CA ASP A 303 17.69 -8.01 5.26
C ASP A 303 16.82 -7.67 6.49
N LEU A 304 15.54 -8.00 6.44
CA LEU A 304 14.63 -7.84 7.58
C LEU A 304 14.83 -8.97 8.61
N PRO A 305 14.54 -8.72 9.90
CA PRO A 305 14.70 -9.72 10.94
C PRO A 305 13.75 -10.91 10.75
N GLU A 306 14.12 -12.06 11.34
CA GLU A 306 13.31 -13.29 11.31
C GLU A 306 11.90 -13.09 11.88
N ARG A 307 11.77 -12.23 12.92
CA ARG A 307 10.51 -11.83 13.51
C ARG A 307 10.40 -10.31 13.51
N ILE A 308 9.23 -9.81 13.14
CA ILE A 308 8.86 -8.40 13.21
C ILE A 308 7.80 -8.26 14.29
N ASP A 309 8.15 -7.60 15.41
CA ASP A 309 7.25 -7.47 16.54
C ASP A 309 6.08 -6.54 16.18
N TYR A 310 6.38 -5.43 15.52
CA TYR A 310 5.36 -4.47 15.08
C TYR A 310 5.58 -4.03 13.64
N VAL A 311 4.50 -4.08 12.83
CA VAL A 311 4.39 -3.28 11.61
C VAL A 311 3.51 -2.09 11.94
N VAL A 312 3.94 -0.88 11.60
CA VAL A 312 3.23 0.36 11.91
C VAL A 312 2.92 1.08 10.62
N LEU A 313 1.65 1.36 10.35
CA LEU A 313 1.19 2.02 9.12
C LEU A 313 0.78 3.46 9.41
N THR A 314 1.20 4.40 8.56
CA THR A 314 0.90 5.82 8.75
C THR A 314 -0.47 6.22 8.23
N HIS A 315 -0.83 5.82 7.03
CA HIS A 315 -2.10 6.15 6.39
C HIS A 315 -2.40 5.21 5.20
N ASN A 316 -3.62 5.30 4.66
CA ASN A 316 -4.16 4.37 3.67
C ASN A 316 -3.85 4.76 2.22
N HIS A 317 -2.59 5.09 1.88
CA HIS A 317 -2.14 5.20 0.50
C HIS A 317 -1.34 3.96 0.08
N ALA A 318 -1.32 3.64 -1.21
CA ALA A 318 -0.77 2.38 -1.72
C ALA A 318 0.75 2.27 -1.57
N ASP A 319 1.44 3.37 -1.52
CA ASP A 319 2.89 3.48 -1.29
C ASP A 319 3.28 3.44 0.19
N HIS A 320 2.31 3.44 1.11
CA HIS A 320 2.48 3.19 2.54
C HIS A 320 1.89 1.85 2.98
N VAL A 321 0.84 1.37 2.29
CA VAL A 321 0.18 0.09 2.57
C VAL A 321 0.29 -0.83 1.36
N LEU A 322 1.49 -1.38 1.12
CA LEU A 322 1.75 -2.28 0.00
C LEU A 322 1.38 -3.72 0.35
N ILE A 323 0.24 -4.19 -0.15
CA ILE A 323 -0.26 -5.56 0.12
C ILE A 323 0.74 -6.63 -0.34
N GLU A 324 1.45 -6.40 -1.42
CA GLU A 324 2.50 -7.29 -1.94
C GLU A 324 3.59 -7.56 -0.89
N THR A 325 4.12 -6.52 -0.26
CA THR A 325 5.10 -6.65 0.83
C THR A 325 4.46 -7.23 2.09
N LEU A 326 3.25 -6.78 2.45
CA LEU A 326 2.55 -7.27 3.65
C LEU A 326 2.32 -8.78 3.59
N LEU A 327 1.85 -9.33 2.46
CA LEU A 327 1.67 -10.76 2.28
C LEU A 327 3.01 -11.53 2.33
N ALA A 328 4.09 -10.96 1.80
CA ALA A 328 5.42 -11.55 1.90
C ALA A 328 5.98 -11.57 3.33
N LEU A 329 5.47 -10.71 4.22
CA LEU A 329 5.91 -10.60 5.61
C LEU A 329 4.96 -11.29 6.60
N ARG A 330 3.72 -11.65 6.22
CA ARG A 330 2.65 -12.09 7.12
C ARG A 330 3.07 -13.22 8.06
N PHE A 331 3.88 -14.17 7.59
CA PHE A 331 4.31 -15.33 8.38
C PHE A 331 5.23 -14.99 9.56
N ARG A 332 5.82 -13.77 9.59
CA ARG A 332 6.80 -13.34 10.59
C ARG A 332 6.43 -12.04 11.30
N VAL A 333 5.30 -11.43 10.96
CA VAL A 333 4.75 -10.25 11.64
C VAL A 333 3.87 -10.69 12.81
N ASP A 334 4.14 -10.12 13.97
CA ASP A 334 3.38 -10.43 15.19
C ASP A 334 2.14 -9.56 15.30
N THR A 335 2.32 -8.25 15.20
CA THR A 335 1.23 -7.27 15.35
C THR A 335 1.33 -6.15 14.32
N ILE A 336 0.21 -5.76 13.72
CA ILE A 336 0.11 -4.54 12.92
C ILE A 336 -0.59 -3.46 13.72
N VAL A 337 -0.05 -2.26 13.71
CA VAL A 337 -0.61 -1.07 14.34
C VAL A 337 -1.03 -0.08 13.28
N VAL A 338 -2.27 0.36 13.32
CA VAL A 338 -2.86 1.29 12.35
C VAL A 338 -3.56 2.45 13.06
N PRO A 339 -3.69 3.61 12.42
CA PRO A 339 -4.54 4.67 12.93
C PRO A 339 -6.02 4.26 12.85
N ALA A 340 -6.81 4.68 13.83
CA ALA A 340 -8.24 4.42 13.85
C ALA A 340 -8.95 5.17 12.70
N GLY A 341 -9.82 4.46 11.97
CA GLY A 341 -10.58 5.01 10.85
C GLY A 341 -11.85 5.75 11.27
N GLY A 342 -12.45 6.50 10.36
CA GLY A 342 -13.65 7.31 10.59
C GLY A 342 -14.96 6.70 10.09
N GLY A 343 -14.93 5.66 9.25
CA GLY A 343 -16.13 5.02 8.67
C GLY A 343 -16.78 5.83 7.54
N SER A 344 -16.10 6.84 6.99
CA SER A 344 -16.53 7.49 5.75
C SER A 344 -16.22 6.61 4.54
N VAL A 345 -16.91 6.83 3.42
CA VAL A 345 -16.67 6.07 2.17
C VAL A 345 -15.23 6.23 1.67
N ALA A 346 -14.62 7.38 1.94
CA ALA A 346 -13.23 7.65 1.56
C ALA A 346 -12.19 7.10 2.56
N ASP A 347 -12.64 6.60 3.70
CA ASP A 347 -11.80 6.17 4.83
C ASP A 347 -12.14 4.74 5.27
N PRO A 348 -11.90 3.72 4.41
CA PRO A 348 -12.15 2.32 4.77
C PRO A 348 -11.22 1.87 5.91
N SER A 349 -11.72 0.97 6.76
CA SER A 349 -10.97 0.46 7.90
C SER A 349 -9.75 -0.36 7.48
N LEU A 350 -8.56 0.15 7.77
CA LEU A 350 -7.30 -0.59 7.60
C LEU A 350 -7.31 -1.90 8.39
N LYS A 351 -7.86 -1.90 9.60
CA LYS A 351 -7.95 -3.12 10.44
C LYS A 351 -8.77 -4.21 9.77
N LEU A 352 -9.99 -3.89 9.32
CA LEU A 352 -10.84 -4.87 8.65
C LEU A 352 -10.20 -5.37 7.35
N MET A 353 -9.60 -4.49 6.58
CA MET A 353 -8.90 -4.84 5.37
C MET A 353 -7.74 -5.81 5.67
N LEU A 354 -6.87 -5.50 6.63
CA LEU A 354 -5.74 -6.36 7.01
C LEU A 354 -6.20 -7.71 7.58
N GLN A 355 -7.26 -7.73 8.38
CA GLN A 355 -7.85 -8.97 8.88
C GLN A 355 -8.40 -9.82 7.73
N SER A 356 -9.02 -9.21 6.73
CA SER A 356 -9.58 -9.92 5.57
C SER A 356 -8.52 -10.57 4.67
N ILE A 357 -7.28 -10.08 4.72
CA ILE A 357 -6.13 -10.69 4.03
C ILE A 357 -5.26 -11.57 4.94
N GLY A 358 -5.78 -11.94 6.14
CA GLY A 358 -5.24 -12.99 6.99
C GLY A 358 -4.36 -12.54 8.16
N PHE A 359 -4.22 -11.23 8.44
CA PHE A 359 -3.57 -10.77 9.66
C PHE A 359 -4.48 -10.91 10.86
N LYS A 360 -4.01 -11.53 11.94
CA LYS A 360 -4.80 -11.83 13.13
C LYS A 360 -4.75 -10.72 14.16
N ASN A 361 -3.56 -10.17 14.41
CA ASN A 361 -3.30 -9.16 15.42
C ASN A 361 -3.18 -7.79 14.77
N VAL A 362 -4.29 -7.06 14.70
CA VAL A 362 -4.33 -5.68 14.19
C VAL A 362 -4.91 -4.77 15.27
N ILE A 363 -4.11 -3.81 15.71
CA ILE A 363 -4.45 -2.83 16.75
C ILE A 363 -4.71 -1.48 16.09
N GLU A 364 -5.87 -0.88 16.39
CA GLU A 364 -6.14 0.52 16.04
C GLU A 364 -5.78 1.42 17.22
N LEU A 365 -5.08 2.52 16.93
CA LEU A 365 -4.80 3.55 17.91
C LEU A 365 -5.45 4.87 17.53
N ASP A 366 -6.19 5.44 18.45
CA ASP A 366 -6.63 6.84 18.39
C ASP A 366 -5.46 7.80 18.63
N SER A 367 -5.67 9.07 18.31
CA SER A 367 -4.69 10.13 18.61
C SER A 367 -4.28 10.11 20.09
N LEU A 368 -2.98 10.11 20.33
CA LEU A 368 -2.30 9.97 21.61
C LEU A 368 -2.35 8.55 22.21
N GLY A 369 -2.99 7.59 21.56
CA GLY A 369 -2.91 6.17 21.93
C GLY A 369 -1.46 5.69 21.91
N THR A 370 -1.10 4.80 22.84
CA THR A 370 0.29 4.38 23.06
C THR A 370 0.38 2.86 23.21
N ILE A 371 1.42 2.28 22.64
CA ILE A 371 1.88 0.92 22.91
C ILE A 371 3.27 1.01 23.53
N GLU A 372 3.49 0.26 24.62
CA GLU A 372 4.78 0.11 25.26
C GLU A 372 5.19 -1.37 25.21
N SER A 373 6.41 -1.66 24.74
CA SER A 373 6.94 -3.01 24.60
C SER A 373 8.45 -3.00 24.78
N GLY A 374 8.92 -3.53 25.89
CA GLY A 374 10.34 -3.48 26.22
C GLY A 374 10.86 -2.04 26.24
N GLU A 375 11.91 -1.78 25.49
CA GLU A 375 12.50 -0.44 25.36
C GLU A 375 11.92 0.36 24.18
N LEU A 376 10.82 -0.12 23.57
CA LEU A 376 10.12 0.54 22.48
C LEU A 376 8.79 1.12 22.94
N THR A 377 8.55 2.40 22.68
CA THR A 377 7.23 3.06 22.82
C THR A 377 6.77 3.56 21.47
N ILE A 378 5.54 3.27 21.07
CA ILE A 378 4.91 3.72 19.82
C ILE A 378 3.66 4.52 20.19
N LYS A 379 3.57 5.77 19.76
CA LYS A 379 2.43 6.65 20.04
C LYS A 379 1.89 7.28 18.77
N ALA A 380 0.56 7.18 18.56
CA ALA A 380 -0.12 7.82 17.44
C ALA A 380 -0.26 9.34 17.70
N LEU A 381 0.13 10.15 16.73
CA LEU A 381 -0.02 11.60 16.77
C LEU A 381 -0.84 12.07 15.56
N PRO A 382 -1.71 13.08 15.71
CA PRO A 382 -2.44 13.63 14.58
C PRO A 382 -1.51 14.30 13.56
N PHE A 383 -1.85 14.19 12.28
CA PHE A 383 -1.28 15.04 11.25
C PHE A 383 -2.34 15.63 10.31
N LEU A 384 -2.01 16.72 9.62
CA LEU A 384 -2.91 17.45 8.73
C LEU A 384 -2.52 17.23 7.27
N GLY A 385 -3.49 17.46 6.35
CA GLY A 385 -3.28 17.42 4.91
C GLY A 385 -3.39 16.03 4.29
N GLU A 386 -2.77 15.84 3.15
CA GLU A 386 -2.57 14.63 2.33
C GLU A 386 -3.82 14.13 1.58
N HIS A 387 -5.02 14.27 2.11
CA HIS A 387 -6.23 13.63 1.55
C HIS A 387 -7.18 14.60 0.81
N GLY A 388 -6.66 15.74 0.33
CA GLY A 388 -7.47 16.71 -0.44
C GLY A 388 -8.71 17.20 0.28
N ASP A 389 -8.58 17.49 1.58
CA ASP A 389 -9.63 18.01 2.48
C ASP A 389 -10.86 17.07 2.64
N LEU A 390 -10.71 15.78 2.36
CA LEU A 390 -11.72 14.77 2.70
C LEU A 390 -11.65 14.41 4.19
N ASP A 391 -12.79 13.96 4.77
CA ASP A 391 -12.84 13.40 6.13
C ASP A 391 -12.22 11.99 6.13
N VAL A 392 -10.89 11.94 6.16
CA VAL A 392 -10.08 10.73 6.31
C VAL A 392 -9.36 10.80 7.64
N ARG A 393 -9.65 9.86 8.51
CA ARG A 393 -9.13 9.77 9.89
C ARG A 393 -8.08 8.70 10.07
N SER A 394 -8.06 7.69 9.21
CA SER A 394 -7.05 6.61 9.24
C SER A 394 -5.67 7.12 8.82
N LYS A 395 -5.15 8.10 9.55
CA LYS A 395 -3.82 8.70 9.36
C LYS A 395 -3.20 9.12 10.69
N ALA A 396 -1.92 8.83 10.87
CA ALA A 396 -1.14 9.22 12.05
C ALA A 396 0.32 9.48 11.69
N ALA A 397 0.90 10.51 12.28
CA ALA A 397 2.33 10.57 12.49
C ALA A 397 2.67 9.71 13.72
N TRP A 398 3.82 9.05 13.71
CA TRP A 398 4.18 8.14 14.77
C TRP A 398 5.37 8.64 15.57
N PHE A 399 5.15 8.93 16.85
CA PHE A 399 6.23 9.14 17.78
C PHE A 399 6.72 7.78 18.29
N VAL A 400 8.03 7.59 18.18
CA VAL A 400 8.71 6.37 18.61
C VAL A 400 9.82 6.73 19.59
N ARG A 401 9.82 6.11 20.77
CA ARG A 401 10.95 6.12 21.68
C ARG A 401 11.58 4.73 21.68
N SER A 402 12.87 4.68 21.43
CA SER A 402 13.69 3.48 21.43
C SER A 402 14.87 3.72 22.37
N GLY A 403 14.86 3.06 23.53
CA GLY A 403 15.75 3.43 24.63
C GLY A 403 15.61 4.92 24.97
N GLU A 404 16.72 5.67 24.92
CA GLU A 404 16.73 7.11 25.16
C GLU A 404 16.47 7.96 23.90
N THR A 405 16.47 7.37 22.71
CA THR A 405 16.31 8.08 21.44
C THR A 405 14.84 8.27 21.11
N THR A 406 14.46 9.51 20.78
CA THR A 406 13.11 9.86 20.35
C THR A 406 13.06 10.20 18.86
N MET A 407 12.10 9.61 18.16
CA MET A 407 11.91 9.77 16.71
C MET A 407 10.47 10.17 16.41
N LEU A 408 10.26 10.99 15.38
CA LEU A 408 8.95 11.23 14.79
C LEU A 408 8.97 10.87 13.32
N PHE A 409 8.08 9.97 12.93
CA PHE A 409 7.77 9.63 11.54
C PHE A 409 6.55 10.45 11.12
N ALA A 410 6.80 11.58 10.46
CA ALA A 410 5.75 12.54 10.11
C ALA A 410 5.01 12.16 8.81
N ALA A 411 5.46 11.13 8.10
CA ALA A 411 4.90 10.69 6.82
C ALA A 411 4.75 11.87 5.82
N ASP A 412 3.64 11.92 5.11
CA ASP A 412 3.31 12.93 4.11
C ASP A 412 2.55 14.12 4.73
N SER A 413 2.70 14.32 6.04
CA SER A 413 1.97 15.37 6.75
C SER A 413 2.26 16.77 6.17
N ASN A 414 1.18 17.52 5.93
CA ASN A 414 1.26 18.91 5.51
C ASN A 414 1.10 19.82 6.75
N ASN A 415 2.10 20.62 7.06
CA ASN A 415 2.03 21.56 8.16
C ASN A 415 1.13 22.76 7.80
N LEU A 416 -0.19 22.51 7.78
CA LEU A 416 -1.21 23.53 7.50
C LEU A 416 -1.42 24.49 8.67
N ASP A 417 -1.21 23.99 9.93
CA ASP A 417 -1.28 24.78 11.15
C ASP A 417 -0.04 24.50 12.02
N PRO A 418 0.93 25.41 12.06
CA PRO A 418 2.18 25.20 12.81
C PRO A 418 1.98 25.04 14.32
N VAL A 419 0.87 25.52 14.88
CA VAL A 419 0.56 25.36 16.31
C VAL A 419 0.38 23.88 16.67
N LEU A 420 -0.03 23.02 15.73
CA LEU A 420 -0.14 21.58 15.95
C LEU A 420 1.17 21.01 16.48
N TYR A 421 2.31 21.28 15.83
CA TYR A 421 3.60 20.71 16.23
C TYR A 421 4.13 21.26 17.56
N ASP A 422 3.76 22.50 17.93
CA ASP A 422 4.03 23.03 19.28
C ASP A 422 3.21 22.28 20.35
N LEU A 423 1.97 21.92 20.03
CA LEU A 423 1.13 21.09 20.91
C LEU A 423 1.65 19.64 21.00
N LEU A 424 2.06 19.06 19.88
CA LEU A 424 2.66 17.72 19.85
C LEU A 424 3.93 17.67 20.71
N ARG A 425 4.81 18.68 20.61
CA ARG A 425 5.98 18.78 21.49
C ARG A 425 5.62 18.83 22.96
N LYS A 426 4.53 19.54 23.34
CA LYS A 426 4.04 19.53 24.74
C LYS A 426 3.58 18.14 25.18
N ALA A 427 3.00 17.35 24.25
CA ALA A 427 2.47 16.03 24.55
C ALA A 427 3.54 14.93 24.64
N VAL A 428 4.65 15.04 23.87
CA VAL A 428 5.66 13.97 23.77
C VAL A 428 7.08 14.41 24.17
N GLY A 429 7.29 15.69 24.44
CA GLY A 429 8.61 16.25 24.73
C GLY A 429 9.40 16.57 23.46
N ARG A 430 10.71 16.68 23.59
CA ARG A 430 11.63 16.90 22.46
C ARG A 430 11.69 15.66 21.59
N VAL A 431 11.82 15.88 20.28
CA VAL A 431 12.04 14.83 19.26
C VAL A 431 13.46 14.97 18.74
N ASP A 432 14.31 13.97 18.95
CA ASP A 432 15.71 14.01 18.53
C ASP A 432 15.82 13.90 17.00
N ILE A 433 15.09 12.96 16.41
CA ILE A 433 15.13 12.61 14.99
C ILE A 433 13.76 12.82 14.35
N LEU A 434 13.71 13.63 13.30
CA LEU A 434 12.52 13.82 12.48
C LEU A 434 12.69 13.15 11.12
N PHE A 435 11.78 12.23 10.76
CA PHE A 435 11.57 11.74 9.40
C PHE A 435 10.36 12.47 8.81
N ILE A 436 10.52 13.15 7.67
CA ILE A 436 9.47 14.00 7.06
C ILE A 436 9.42 13.82 5.55
N GLY A 437 8.23 13.60 5.01
CA GLY A 437 7.95 13.61 3.58
C GLY A 437 7.90 15.06 3.04
N MET A 438 8.36 15.25 1.81
CA MET A 438 8.44 16.57 1.16
C MET A 438 7.76 16.57 -0.21
N GLU A 439 6.79 15.66 -0.46
CA GLU A 439 5.99 15.66 -1.70
C GLU A 439 4.99 16.83 -1.67
N CYS A 440 5.51 18.04 -1.89
CA CYS A 440 4.74 19.28 -1.80
C CYS A 440 3.88 19.58 -3.04
N ALA A 441 4.02 18.83 -4.12
CA ALA A 441 3.25 19.02 -5.34
C ALA A 441 1.99 18.15 -5.37
N GLY A 442 2.10 16.88 -5.01
CA GLY A 442 1.02 15.90 -4.94
C GLY A 442 0.18 15.76 -6.22
N ALA A 443 -0.64 14.75 -6.32
CA ALA A 443 -1.66 14.63 -7.36
C ALA A 443 -2.95 15.39 -6.98
N PRO A 444 -3.85 15.74 -7.94
CA PRO A 444 -5.21 16.13 -7.60
C PRO A 444 -5.91 15.03 -6.81
N PHE A 445 -6.74 15.38 -5.83
CA PHE A 445 -7.38 14.37 -4.96
C PHE A 445 -8.26 13.38 -5.71
N SER A 446 -8.83 13.77 -6.85
CA SER A 446 -9.61 12.87 -7.71
C SER A 446 -8.78 11.73 -8.30
N TRP A 447 -7.45 11.84 -8.29
CA TRP A 447 -6.56 10.77 -8.72
C TRP A 447 -6.77 9.49 -7.87
N THR A 448 -6.84 9.62 -6.56
CA THR A 448 -7.15 8.52 -5.63
C THR A 448 -8.65 8.36 -5.43
N TYR A 449 -9.36 9.47 -5.14
CA TYR A 449 -10.74 9.45 -4.65
C TYR A 449 -11.81 9.67 -5.71
N GLY A 450 -11.44 9.96 -6.96
CA GLY A 450 -12.38 10.22 -8.06
C GLY A 450 -13.49 9.17 -8.22
N PRO A 451 -13.20 7.86 -8.20
CA PRO A 451 -14.22 6.82 -8.25
C PRO A 451 -15.23 6.86 -7.11
N LEU A 452 -14.85 7.38 -5.95
CA LEU A 452 -15.68 7.43 -4.73
C LEU A 452 -16.66 8.61 -4.74
N LEU A 453 -16.41 9.62 -5.57
CA LEU A 453 -17.19 10.85 -5.58
C LEU A 453 -18.56 10.62 -6.22
N PRO A 454 -19.68 11.04 -5.56
CA PRO A 454 -21.01 10.87 -6.11
C PRO A 454 -21.24 11.74 -7.35
N VAL A 455 -20.53 12.87 -7.45
CA VAL A 455 -20.57 13.82 -8.57
C VAL A 455 -19.13 14.19 -8.95
N ALA A 456 -18.89 14.32 -10.27
CA ALA A 456 -17.60 14.77 -10.77
C ALA A 456 -17.25 16.18 -10.25
N VAL A 457 -16.00 16.37 -9.86
CA VAL A 457 -15.51 17.65 -9.35
C VAL A 457 -15.06 18.53 -10.52
N ASP A 458 -15.37 19.83 -10.44
CA ASP A 458 -14.85 20.82 -11.37
C ASP A 458 -13.31 20.81 -11.37
N ARG A 459 -12.71 20.90 -12.57
CA ARG A 459 -11.25 20.79 -12.75
C ARG A 459 -10.47 21.82 -11.93
N LYS A 460 -10.98 23.06 -11.76
CA LYS A 460 -10.28 24.06 -10.94
C LYS A 460 -10.28 23.67 -9.46
N LYS A 461 -11.44 23.20 -8.96
CA LYS A 461 -11.54 22.72 -7.57
C LYS A 461 -10.62 21.53 -7.34
N ASP A 462 -10.60 20.57 -8.25
CA ASP A 462 -9.73 19.40 -8.20
C ASP A 462 -8.24 19.78 -8.14
N GLN A 463 -7.81 20.73 -8.96
CA GLN A 463 -6.43 21.22 -8.97
C GLN A 463 -6.01 21.99 -7.71
N THR A 464 -6.95 22.48 -6.90
CA THR A 464 -6.65 23.15 -5.63
C THR A 464 -6.65 22.21 -4.43
N ARG A 465 -7.24 21.01 -4.56
CA ARG A 465 -7.34 20.00 -3.52
C ARG A 465 -6.36 18.85 -3.85
N ARG A 466 -5.12 18.98 -3.40
CA ARG A 466 -4.06 18.07 -3.78
C ARG A 466 -3.69 17.12 -2.64
N LEU A 467 -3.16 15.97 -3.02
CA LEU A 467 -2.56 14.98 -2.13
C LEU A 467 -1.10 15.42 -1.90
N ASN A 468 -0.89 16.42 -1.05
CA ASN A 468 0.43 17.02 -0.88
C ASN A 468 0.83 17.17 0.58
N GLY A 469 2.11 16.90 0.82
CA GLY A 469 2.81 17.12 2.08
C GLY A 469 3.33 18.55 2.23
N SER A 470 4.31 18.71 3.13
CA SER A 470 4.93 20.01 3.44
C SER A 470 5.93 20.45 2.37
N ASP A 471 6.02 21.76 2.14
CA ASP A 471 7.14 22.41 1.46
C ASP A 471 8.27 22.74 2.43
N CYS A 472 9.36 23.35 1.95
CA CYS A 472 10.52 23.71 2.76
C CYS A 472 10.17 24.63 3.93
N GLU A 473 9.35 25.67 3.71
CA GLU A 473 8.98 26.61 4.77
C GLU A 473 8.18 25.93 5.89
N LYS A 474 7.21 25.10 5.51
CA LYS A 474 6.39 24.31 6.44
C LYS A 474 7.23 23.29 7.19
N GLY A 475 8.07 22.52 6.48
CA GLY A 475 9.00 21.56 7.08
C GLY A 475 9.96 22.20 8.09
N LEU A 476 10.50 23.35 7.77
CA LEU A 476 11.39 24.09 8.68
C LEU A 476 10.68 24.56 9.97
N LYS A 477 9.38 24.91 9.89
CA LYS A 477 8.57 25.21 11.08
C LYS A 477 8.40 23.96 11.93
N VAL A 478 8.15 22.78 11.34
CA VAL A 478 8.07 21.50 12.08
C VAL A 478 9.37 21.22 12.83
N VAL A 479 10.52 21.33 12.14
CA VAL A 479 11.85 21.12 12.74
C VAL A 479 12.06 22.04 13.97
N LYS A 480 11.74 23.33 13.83
CA LYS A 480 11.88 24.31 14.92
C LYS A 480 10.93 24.03 16.09
N SER A 481 9.66 23.74 15.82
CA SER A 481 8.66 23.42 16.85
C SER A 481 9.07 22.19 17.66
N LEU A 482 9.52 21.13 17.02
CA LEU A 482 9.93 19.88 17.68
C LEU A 482 11.28 20.00 18.37
N GLY A 483 12.17 20.87 17.90
CA GLY A 483 13.54 21.04 18.43
C GLY A 483 14.47 19.88 18.05
N SER A 484 14.24 19.29 16.89
CA SER A 484 14.99 18.13 16.39
C SER A 484 16.44 18.48 16.10
N THR A 485 17.35 17.56 16.36
CA THR A 485 18.80 17.66 16.09
C THR A 485 19.22 16.89 14.84
N GLU A 486 18.39 15.95 14.40
CA GLU A 486 18.58 15.23 13.14
C GLU A 486 17.28 15.27 12.32
N VAL A 487 17.40 15.48 11.02
CA VAL A 487 16.28 15.54 10.07
C VAL A 487 16.56 14.67 8.85
N TYR A 488 15.68 13.74 8.58
CA TYR A 488 15.76 12.88 7.41
C TYR A 488 14.55 13.14 6.52
N VAL A 489 14.80 13.66 5.31
CA VAL A 489 13.76 13.73 4.28
C VAL A 489 13.62 12.35 3.66
N TYR A 490 12.42 11.78 3.71
CA TYR A 490 12.08 10.45 3.24
C TYR A 490 10.71 10.46 2.51
N ALA A 491 10.13 9.32 2.16
CA ALA A 491 8.81 9.21 1.55
C ALA A 491 8.67 10.08 0.28
N MET A 492 9.73 10.13 -0.54
CA MET A 492 9.76 10.93 -1.77
C MET A 492 9.32 10.14 -3.01
N GLY A 493 9.12 8.82 -2.91
CA GLY A 493 8.70 7.94 -4.00
C GLY A 493 9.65 7.90 -5.22
N ALA A 494 10.89 8.35 -5.06
CA ALA A 494 11.84 8.51 -6.16
C ALA A 494 12.63 7.23 -6.48
N GLU A 495 12.56 6.22 -5.61
CA GLU A 495 13.27 4.96 -5.81
C GLU A 495 12.72 4.21 -7.03
N PRO A 496 13.58 3.63 -7.90
CA PRO A 496 13.15 3.02 -9.17
C PRO A 496 12.10 1.92 -9.00
N TRP A 497 12.19 1.11 -7.94
CA TRP A 497 11.26 0.00 -7.69
C TRP A 497 9.86 0.43 -7.24
N LEU A 498 9.62 1.73 -7.04
CA LEU A 498 8.33 2.29 -6.65
C LEU A 498 7.57 2.92 -7.82
N GLN A 499 8.22 3.11 -8.96
CA GLN A 499 7.65 3.83 -10.10
C GLN A 499 6.31 3.24 -10.57
N PHE A 500 6.12 1.93 -10.40
CA PHE A 500 4.87 1.25 -10.79
C PHE A 500 3.65 1.64 -9.93
N ILE A 501 3.86 2.19 -8.74
CA ILE A 501 2.78 2.64 -7.83
C ILE A 501 2.79 4.17 -7.64
N THR A 502 3.93 4.83 -7.58
CA THR A 502 4.00 6.28 -7.36
C THR A 502 3.93 7.07 -8.66
N SER A 503 4.53 6.55 -9.74
CA SER A 503 4.70 7.26 -11.02
C SER A 503 5.33 8.67 -10.87
N ILE A 504 6.10 8.90 -9.79
CA ILE A 504 6.76 10.18 -9.51
C ILE A 504 7.91 10.40 -10.50
N ASP A 505 8.10 11.65 -10.93
CA ASP A 505 9.27 12.04 -11.72
C ASP A 505 10.52 12.06 -10.82
N PRO A 506 11.53 11.21 -11.06
CA PRO A 506 12.72 11.14 -10.23
C PRO A 506 13.71 12.31 -10.49
N SER A 507 13.37 13.26 -11.37
CA SER A 507 14.22 14.41 -11.71
C SER A 507 14.48 15.31 -10.49
N GLU A 508 15.71 15.75 -10.33
CA GLU A 508 16.11 16.68 -9.26
C GLU A 508 15.60 18.12 -9.46
N ASP A 509 15.01 18.42 -10.61
CA ASP A 509 14.43 19.73 -10.93
C ASP A 509 12.95 19.86 -10.53
N THR A 510 12.35 18.80 -9.99
CA THR A 510 10.96 18.84 -9.52
C THR A 510 10.83 19.74 -8.28
N ALA A 511 9.62 20.28 -8.07
CA ALA A 511 9.34 21.09 -6.89
C ALA A 511 9.60 20.33 -5.57
N PRO A 512 9.15 19.06 -5.40
CA PRO A 512 9.47 18.28 -4.21
C PRO A 512 10.97 18.10 -3.98
N ALA A 513 11.75 17.71 -5.01
CA ALA A 513 13.19 17.51 -4.90
C ALA A 513 13.91 18.82 -4.53
N THR A 514 13.49 19.95 -5.11
CA THR A 514 14.02 21.27 -4.80
C THR A 514 13.72 21.68 -3.35
N ASN A 515 12.49 21.51 -2.87
CA ASN A 515 12.10 21.81 -1.49
C ASN A 515 12.81 20.91 -0.48
N ALA A 516 12.99 19.63 -0.79
CA ALA A 516 13.74 18.69 0.03
C ALA A 516 15.20 19.14 0.20
N ARG A 517 15.87 19.52 -0.88
CA ARG A 517 17.25 20.06 -0.86
C ARG A 517 17.34 21.34 -0.03
N GLN A 518 16.42 22.27 -0.24
CA GLN A 518 16.37 23.53 0.52
C GLN A 518 16.17 23.31 2.02
N LEU A 519 15.31 22.36 2.42
CA LEU A 519 15.12 22.00 3.83
C LEU A 519 16.42 21.45 4.43
N VAL A 520 17.10 20.54 3.73
CA VAL A 520 18.36 19.95 4.18
C VAL A 520 19.41 21.05 4.38
N GLU A 521 19.60 21.94 3.40
CA GLU A 521 20.54 23.05 3.46
C GLU A 521 20.23 24.02 4.62
N ALA A 522 18.96 24.37 4.80
CA ALA A 522 18.52 25.24 5.89
C ALA A 522 18.79 24.60 7.27
N CYS A 523 18.52 23.31 7.44
CA CYS A 523 18.80 22.58 8.68
C CYS A 523 20.32 22.54 8.96
N GLN A 524 21.14 22.24 7.96
CA GLN A 524 22.60 22.21 8.09
C GLN A 524 23.16 23.58 8.48
N THR A 525 22.62 24.68 7.92
CA THR A 525 23.01 26.06 8.28
C THR A 525 22.69 26.37 9.76
N MET A 526 21.67 25.72 10.33
CA MET A 526 21.32 25.83 11.77
C MET A 526 22.12 24.88 12.67
N GLY A 527 23.06 24.10 12.12
CA GLY A 527 23.84 23.11 12.86
C GLY A 527 23.06 21.81 13.16
N ILE A 528 21.96 21.57 12.46
CA ILE A 528 21.15 20.36 12.54
C ILE A 528 21.68 19.37 11.50
N LYS A 529 21.93 18.12 11.89
CA LYS A 529 22.27 17.04 10.95
C LYS A 529 21.06 16.76 10.06
N ALA A 530 21.19 16.95 8.76
CA ALA A 530 20.09 16.72 7.82
C ALA A 530 20.55 16.03 6.54
N LEU A 531 19.73 15.12 6.03
CA LEU A 531 19.99 14.35 4.82
C LEU A 531 18.67 13.96 4.15
N ARG A 532 18.65 13.94 2.80
CA ARG A 532 17.62 13.26 2.03
C ARG A 532 18.00 11.79 1.87
N LEU A 533 17.12 10.89 2.31
CA LEU A 533 17.31 9.45 2.16
C LEU A 533 16.94 9.00 0.75
N PHE A 534 17.69 8.02 0.24
CA PHE A 534 17.45 7.38 -1.05
C PHE A 534 18.11 6.01 -1.07
N GLY A 535 17.40 5.00 -1.56
CA GLY A 535 17.91 3.64 -1.66
C GLY A 535 17.98 2.93 -0.32
N LYS A 536 19.11 2.98 0.39
CA LYS A 536 19.27 2.42 1.74
C LYS A 536 20.09 3.28 2.68
N ALA A 537 19.81 3.17 3.97
CA ALA A 537 20.67 3.71 5.03
C ALA A 537 20.65 2.78 6.24
N ASP A 538 21.71 2.81 7.05
CA ASP A 538 21.89 2.01 8.27
C ASP A 538 22.60 2.86 9.31
N VAL A 539 21.95 3.12 10.44
CA VAL A 539 22.46 4.02 11.49
C VAL A 539 22.26 3.38 12.85
N THR A 540 23.33 3.34 13.64
CA THR A 540 23.31 2.92 15.05
C THR A 540 23.64 4.13 15.93
N ILE A 541 22.86 4.33 17.01
CA ILE A 541 22.91 5.45 17.94
C ILE A 541 23.32 4.98 19.33
#